data_e3528c5cd0396f59711b181c127d1854
#
_entry.id   e3528c5cd0396f59711b181c127d1854
#
_cell.length_a   1.000
_cell.length_b   1.000
_cell.length_c   1.000
_cell.angle_alpha   90.00
_cell.angle_beta   90.00
_cell.angle_gamma   90.00
#
_symmetry.space_group_name_H-M   'P 1'
#
loop_
_entity.id
_entity.type
_entity.pdbx_description
1 polymer ?
#
loop_
_entity_poly.entity_id
_entity_poly.type
_entity_poly.pdbx_seq_one_letter_code
_entity_poly.pdbx_strand_id
1 'polypeptide(L)'
;MRRKWPVLTAAIPLAFGWALVAAHPAAAAVRDGFPGPGGQVQPGGPVSQLSQPGEDFPGAPTGIVTPQASSSQSATGGRQDTSVSSSNWAGYAATGASGSFTSVSAGWTQPTANCAAGSQYGAFWVGLDGYASKTVEQIGTEADCTGPTPKYYAWYEVYPGAGVNFTNPVSPGDKFTGSVTSQGSDKFQLVLKDTTQGWTQTINATEAGADLASAEAIVEAPSSISGSSSSVLPLTNFGSVGFTGVTANGTSLDRLDPVQISMPDTWVADMASDGSFAVNYTGTGFAPWFGV
;
A
#
# COMPACT_ATOMS: atom_id res chain seq x y z
N MET A 1 -74.69 21.04 -46.80
CA MET A 1 -73.64 22.02 -46.50
C MET A 1 -72.61 21.38 -45.59
N ARG A 2 -71.49 20.91 -46.13
CA ARG A 2 -70.41 20.35 -45.36
C ARG A 2 -69.17 21.19 -45.65
N ARG A 3 -68.64 21.95 -44.68
CA ARG A 3 -67.46 22.74 -44.74
C ARG A 3 -66.23 21.83 -44.57
N LYS A 4 -65.37 21.81 -45.56
CA LYS A 4 -64.03 21.17 -45.51
C LYS A 4 -63.05 22.16 -44.87
N TRP A 5 -62.28 21.69 -43.87
CA TRP A 5 -61.14 22.40 -43.30
C TRP A 5 -59.85 21.93 -43.99
N PRO A 6 -58.89 22.78 -44.27
CA PRO A 6 -57.62 22.35 -44.82
C PRO A 6 -56.69 21.82 -43.70
N VAL A 7 -55.98 20.75 -44.02
CA VAL A 7 -54.95 20.19 -43.20
C VAL A 7 -53.65 20.98 -43.50
N LEU A 8 -53.14 21.69 -42.48
CA LEU A 8 -51.77 22.24 -42.54
C LEU A 8 -50.76 21.17 -42.14
N THR A 9 -49.95 20.76 -43.07
CA THR A 9 -48.73 19.96 -42.82
C THR A 9 -47.59 20.88 -42.39
N ALA A 10 -47.23 20.85 -41.11
CA ALA A 10 -46.04 21.52 -40.63
C ALA A 10 -44.84 20.55 -40.79
N ALA A 11 -43.88 20.96 -41.64
CA ALA A 11 -42.58 20.28 -41.77
C ALA A 11 -41.70 20.67 -40.58
N ILE A 12 -41.23 19.69 -39.81
CA ILE A 12 -40.26 19.87 -38.75
C ILE A 12 -38.87 19.68 -39.37
N PRO A 13 -37.94 20.64 -39.26
CA PRO A 13 -36.58 20.41 -39.68
C PRO A 13 -35.83 19.56 -38.63
N LEU A 14 -35.30 18.44 -39.05
CA LEU A 14 -34.33 17.64 -38.30
C LEU A 14 -33.02 18.41 -38.16
N ALA A 15 -32.80 19.03 -37.02
CA ALA A 15 -31.50 19.55 -36.65
C ALA A 15 -30.62 18.38 -36.16
N PHE A 16 -29.66 17.97 -36.97
CA PHE A 16 -28.57 17.10 -36.52
C PHE A 16 -27.67 17.90 -35.58
N GLY A 17 -27.91 17.73 -34.27
CA GLY A 17 -27.00 18.18 -33.24
C GLY A 17 -25.82 17.24 -33.15
N TRP A 18 -24.67 17.65 -33.58
CA TRP A 18 -23.39 17.00 -33.27
C TRP A 18 -23.13 17.22 -31.76
N ALA A 19 -23.30 16.22 -30.96
CA ALA A 19 -22.80 16.26 -29.61
C ALA A 19 -21.27 16.16 -29.65
N LEU A 20 -20.61 17.32 -29.48
CA LEU A 20 -19.20 17.33 -29.11
C LEU A 20 -19.06 16.65 -27.76
N VAL A 21 -18.55 15.43 -27.78
CA VAL A 21 -18.01 14.81 -26.58
C VAL A 21 -16.76 15.62 -26.22
N ALA A 22 -16.92 16.52 -25.27
CA ALA A 22 -15.78 17.18 -24.66
C ALA A 22 -14.98 16.10 -23.91
N ALA A 23 -13.85 15.72 -24.51
CA ALA A 23 -12.84 14.99 -23.78
C ALA A 23 -12.41 15.88 -22.59
N HIS A 24 -12.67 15.43 -21.37
CA HIS A 24 -12.11 16.06 -20.19
C HIS A 24 -10.60 15.84 -20.27
N PRO A 25 -9.78 16.88 -20.19
CA PRO A 25 -8.35 16.66 -20.02
C PRO A 25 -8.16 15.95 -18.69
N ALA A 26 -7.43 14.84 -18.71
CA ALA A 26 -6.91 14.22 -17.51
C ALA A 26 -6.25 15.34 -16.69
N ALA A 27 -6.68 15.49 -15.44
CA ALA A 27 -6.09 16.48 -14.55
C ALA A 27 -4.59 16.17 -14.47
N ALA A 28 -3.79 17.08 -15.01
CA ALA A 28 -2.36 17.03 -14.87
C ALA A 28 -2.07 17.10 -13.36
N ALA A 29 -1.45 16.07 -12.81
CA ALA A 29 -0.98 16.07 -11.46
C ALA A 29 -0.05 17.27 -11.30
N VAL A 30 -0.41 18.19 -10.41
CA VAL A 30 0.43 19.33 -10.05
C VAL A 30 1.63 18.74 -9.31
N ARG A 31 2.77 18.78 -9.98
CA ARG A 31 4.05 18.41 -9.37
C ARG A 31 4.51 19.61 -8.54
N ASP A 32 4.20 19.61 -7.26
CA ASP A 32 4.84 20.52 -6.33
C ASP A 32 6.22 19.96 -5.95
N GLY A 33 7.23 20.34 -6.75
CA GLY A 33 8.61 19.97 -6.51
C GLY A 33 9.22 20.81 -5.38
N PHE A 34 9.73 20.15 -4.34
CA PHE A 34 10.71 20.74 -3.45
C PHE A 34 12.11 20.25 -3.83
N PRO A 35 13.04 21.16 -4.14
CA PRO A 35 14.41 20.77 -4.40
C PRO A 35 15.11 20.46 -3.07
N GLY A 36 15.26 19.20 -2.75
CA GLY A 36 16.24 18.73 -1.78
C GLY A 36 17.61 18.60 -2.44
N PRO A 37 18.71 18.67 -1.71
CA PRO A 37 20.05 18.56 -2.28
C PRO A 37 20.26 17.16 -2.88
N GLY A 38 20.11 17.04 -4.18
CA GLY A 38 20.67 15.95 -4.99
C GLY A 38 19.90 14.66 -5.12
N GLY A 39 18.74 14.48 -4.50
CA GLY A 39 17.90 13.31 -4.66
C GLY A 39 16.48 13.71 -5.05
N GLN A 40 15.89 13.04 -6.03
CA GLN A 40 14.46 13.20 -6.32
C GLN A 40 13.68 12.46 -5.22
N VAL A 41 13.27 13.19 -4.17
CA VAL A 41 12.22 12.71 -3.28
C VAL A 41 10.90 12.97 -3.99
N GLN A 42 10.15 11.94 -4.31
CA GLN A 42 8.78 12.12 -4.79
C GLN A 42 7.95 12.71 -3.65
N PRO A 43 7.34 13.91 -3.78
CA PRO A 43 6.56 14.48 -2.71
C PRO A 43 5.34 13.60 -2.46
N GLY A 44 5.26 13.08 -1.25
CA GLY A 44 4.04 12.54 -0.66
C GLY A 44 3.60 11.16 -1.11
N GLY A 45 4.37 10.40 -1.84
CA GLY A 45 4.12 8.99 -2.03
C GLY A 45 5.14 8.15 -1.28
N PRO A 46 4.80 7.00 -0.70
CA PRO A 46 5.81 6.04 -0.37
C PRO A 46 6.51 5.70 -1.65
N VAL A 47 7.79 5.94 -1.65
CA VAL A 47 8.62 5.53 -2.77
C VAL A 47 9.00 4.09 -2.47
N SER A 48 8.05 3.19 -2.67
CA SER A 48 8.32 1.75 -2.58
C SER A 48 9.05 1.22 -3.81
N GLN A 49 9.85 2.06 -4.47
CA GLN A 49 10.71 1.65 -5.57
C GLN A 49 11.94 0.86 -5.10
N LEU A 50 11.79 0.03 -4.07
CA LEU A 50 12.89 -0.76 -3.55
C LEU A 50 13.05 -2.11 -4.22
N SER A 51 12.02 -2.56 -4.87
CA SER A 51 12.08 -3.80 -5.61
C SER A 51 12.44 -3.50 -7.06
N GLN A 52 13.71 -3.28 -7.34
CA GLN A 52 14.18 -3.45 -8.70
C GLN A 52 13.93 -4.91 -9.10
N PRO A 53 13.35 -5.19 -10.31
CA PRO A 53 13.16 -6.55 -10.75
C PRO A 53 14.48 -7.32 -10.75
N GLY A 54 14.61 -8.33 -9.89
CA GLY A 54 15.82 -9.14 -9.75
C GLY A 54 16.89 -8.55 -8.85
N GLU A 55 16.67 -7.39 -8.23
CA GLU A 55 17.42 -6.98 -7.07
C GLU A 55 16.68 -7.45 -5.83
N ASP A 56 17.44 -8.01 -4.91
CA ASP A 56 16.96 -8.44 -3.63
C ASP A 56 16.16 -7.29 -3.03
N PHE A 57 14.94 -7.57 -2.64
CA PHE A 57 14.23 -6.74 -1.71
C PHE A 57 15.27 -6.28 -0.68
N PRO A 58 15.61 -5.00 -0.48
CA PRO A 58 16.46 -4.66 0.63
C PRO A 58 15.80 -5.19 1.89
N GLY A 59 16.29 -6.39 2.33
CA GLY A 59 15.69 -7.11 3.43
C GLY A 59 14.63 -8.15 3.11
N ALA A 60 14.21 -8.34 1.86
CA ALA A 60 13.56 -9.59 1.51
C ALA A 60 14.58 -10.72 1.62
N PRO A 61 14.19 -11.93 2.04
CA PRO A 61 15.14 -13.04 2.07
C PRO A 61 15.64 -13.31 0.66
N THR A 62 16.88 -12.92 0.41
CA THR A 62 17.57 -13.29 -0.80
C THR A 62 17.73 -14.78 -0.82
N GLY A 63 17.07 -15.46 -1.72
CA GLY A 63 17.16 -16.88 -2.00
C GLY A 63 17.61 -17.74 -0.81
N ILE A 64 16.73 -18.58 -0.28
CA ILE A 64 17.04 -19.61 0.72
C ILE A 64 17.72 -19.04 1.98
N VAL A 65 16.99 -18.23 2.73
CA VAL A 65 17.22 -18.21 4.17
C VAL A 65 16.76 -19.58 4.66
N THR A 66 17.72 -20.49 4.89
CA THR A 66 17.44 -21.61 5.77
C THR A 66 16.90 -21.01 7.05
N PRO A 67 15.66 -21.33 7.48
CA PRO A 67 15.16 -20.87 8.76
C PRO A 67 16.22 -21.28 9.77
N GLN A 68 16.85 -20.33 10.42
CA GLN A 68 17.60 -20.63 11.63
C GLN A 68 16.51 -20.91 12.66
N ALA A 69 16.11 -22.16 12.71
CA ALA A 69 15.21 -22.66 13.72
C ALA A 69 15.85 -22.39 15.06
N SER A 70 15.50 -21.30 15.69
CA SER A 70 15.61 -21.18 17.14
C SER A 70 14.53 -22.10 17.71
N SER A 71 14.92 -23.38 17.93
CA SER A 71 14.13 -24.35 18.61
C SER A 71 14.02 -23.99 20.08
N SER A 72 13.12 -23.12 20.44
CA SER A 72 12.52 -23.10 21.76
C SER A 72 11.27 -23.97 21.68
N GLN A 73 11.41 -25.26 22.02
CA GLN A 73 10.28 -26.15 22.27
C GLN A 73 9.52 -25.64 23.49
N SER A 74 8.49 -24.83 23.25
CA SER A 74 7.40 -24.70 24.21
C SER A 74 6.35 -25.74 23.80
N ALA A 75 6.17 -26.76 24.68
CA ALA A 75 5.24 -27.84 24.48
C ALA A 75 3.78 -27.41 24.77
N THR A 76 3.25 -26.62 23.88
CA THR A 76 1.81 -26.37 23.69
C THR A 76 1.65 -26.01 22.21
N GLY A 77 0.98 -26.83 21.43
CA GLY A 77 0.78 -26.83 19.98
C GLY A 77 0.86 -25.45 19.30
N GLY A 78 2.02 -24.86 19.31
CA GLY A 78 2.33 -23.53 18.77
C GLY A 78 2.80 -23.69 17.34
N ARG A 79 2.14 -22.98 16.48
CA ARG A 79 2.51 -22.66 15.11
C ARG A 79 3.98 -22.20 15.09
N GLN A 80 4.77 -22.68 14.14
CA GLN A 80 6.11 -22.13 13.90
C GLN A 80 5.93 -20.84 13.11
N ASP A 81 5.94 -19.71 13.78
CA ASP A 81 5.95 -18.41 13.11
C ASP A 81 7.30 -18.22 12.45
N THR A 82 7.30 -18.22 11.12
CA THR A 82 8.49 -17.86 10.34
C THR A 82 8.69 -16.36 10.45
N SER A 83 9.87 -15.91 10.90
CA SER A 83 10.21 -14.49 10.97
C SER A 83 11.43 -14.15 10.11
N VAL A 84 11.42 -12.98 9.51
CA VAL A 84 12.51 -12.46 8.67
C VAL A 84 12.81 -11.01 9.01
N SER A 85 14.05 -10.57 8.73
CA SER A 85 14.43 -9.16 8.84
C SER A 85 14.36 -8.48 7.47
N SER A 86 13.86 -7.26 7.45
CA SER A 86 13.84 -6.36 6.30
C SER A 86 14.56 -5.06 6.64
N SER A 87 15.10 -4.35 5.66
CA SER A 87 15.65 -3.01 5.88
C SER A 87 14.57 -1.94 6.01
N ASN A 88 13.36 -2.20 5.50
CA ASN A 88 12.33 -1.18 5.29
C ASN A 88 10.88 -1.63 5.51
N TRP A 89 10.62 -2.93 5.70
CA TRP A 89 9.27 -3.45 5.94
C TRP A 89 9.11 -4.04 7.34
N ALA A 90 7.94 -3.81 7.95
CA ALA A 90 7.51 -4.46 9.18
C ALA A 90 6.02 -4.79 9.10
N GLY A 91 5.65 -6.02 9.42
CA GLY A 91 4.26 -6.51 9.32
C GLY A 91 4.21 -7.99 9.02
N TYR A 92 3.27 -8.39 8.19
CA TYR A 92 3.08 -9.80 7.81
C TYR A 92 2.78 -9.95 6.33
N ALA A 93 3.29 -11.02 5.74
CA ALA A 93 2.99 -11.47 4.38
C ALA A 93 2.63 -12.96 4.37
N ALA A 94 1.50 -13.32 3.77
CA ALA A 94 1.27 -14.69 3.33
C ALA A 94 1.98 -14.89 2.00
N THR A 95 2.66 -16.04 1.84
CA THR A 95 3.45 -16.36 0.65
C THR A 95 3.02 -17.70 0.06
N GLY A 96 3.13 -17.83 -1.26
CA GLY A 96 2.72 -19.04 -1.97
C GLY A 96 3.32 -19.15 -3.37
N ALA A 97 2.87 -20.14 -4.12
CA ALA A 97 3.21 -20.24 -5.54
C ALA A 97 2.57 -19.10 -6.34
N SER A 98 3.08 -18.82 -7.55
CA SER A 98 2.48 -17.89 -8.49
C SER A 98 0.98 -18.16 -8.66
N GLY A 99 0.17 -17.10 -8.61
CA GLY A 99 -1.29 -17.17 -8.67
C GLY A 99 -2.01 -17.56 -7.37
N SER A 100 -1.29 -17.69 -6.24
CA SER A 100 -1.89 -18.10 -4.96
C SER A 100 -2.80 -17.04 -4.36
N PHE A 101 -2.53 -15.76 -4.56
CA PHE A 101 -3.26 -14.67 -3.93
C PHE A 101 -3.88 -13.73 -4.96
N THR A 102 -5.18 -13.59 -4.92
CA THR A 102 -5.94 -12.72 -5.85
C THR A 102 -6.59 -11.54 -5.14
N SER A 103 -6.56 -11.51 -3.82
CA SER A 103 -7.06 -10.36 -3.05
C SER A 103 -6.43 -10.28 -1.67
N VAL A 104 -6.28 -9.04 -1.19
CA VAL A 104 -5.88 -8.70 0.17
C VAL A 104 -6.75 -7.55 0.66
N SER A 105 -7.05 -7.53 1.97
CA SER A 105 -7.69 -6.39 2.61
C SER A 105 -7.34 -6.27 4.08
N ALA A 106 -7.31 -5.05 4.59
CA ALA A 106 -7.20 -4.76 6.03
C ALA A 106 -7.84 -3.42 6.38
N GLY A 107 -8.10 -3.24 7.68
CA GLY A 107 -8.38 -1.93 8.26
C GLY A 107 -7.22 -1.44 9.10
N TRP A 108 -7.05 -0.12 9.22
CA TRP A 108 -6.12 0.52 10.17
C TRP A 108 -6.62 1.90 10.58
N THR A 109 -6.04 2.42 11.65
CA THR A 109 -6.23 3.81 12.05
C THR A 109 -4.95 4.58 11.76
N GLN A 110 -5.05 5.73 11.07
CA GLN A 110 -3.90 6.58 10.79
C GLN A 110 -3.21 6.98 12.10
N PRO A 111 -1.96 6.57 12.32
CA PRO A 111 -1.26 6.94 13.55
C PRO A 111 -0.86 8.41 13.55
N THR A 112 -0.66 8.96 14.74
CA THR A 112 -0.06 10.29 14.92
C THR A 112 1.45 10.19 14.80
N ALA A 113 2.05 10.97 13.91
CA ALA A 113 3.49 11.06 13.78
C ALA A 113 4.09 12.08 14.78
N ASN A 114 5.22 11.73 15.37
CA ASN A 114 6.01 12.63 16.22
C ASN A 114 7.26 13.08 15.46
N CYS A 115 7.21 14.31 14.94
CA CYS A 115 8.26 14.89 14.11
C CYS A 115 9.33 15.58 14.98
N ALA A 116 10.13 14.82 15.70
CA ALA A 116 11.08 15.39 16.66
C ALA A 116 12.45 15.77 16.04
N ALA A 117 12.91 15.13 14.97
CA ALA A 117 14.26 15.35 14.42
C ALA A 117 14.37 14.95 12.95
N GLY A 118 14.67 15.94 12.11
CA GLY A 118 14.99 15.69 10.69
C GLY A 118 13.81 15.27 9.83
N SER A 119 14.12 14.90 8.57
CA SER A 119 13.12 14.34 7.67
C SER A 119 12.96 12.85 7.92
N GLN A 120 11.72 12.41 8.14
CA GLN A 120 11.34 11.04 8.42
C GLN A 120 10.06 10.71 7.63
N TYR A 121 9.88 9.46 7.26
CA TYR A 121 8.80 9.01 6.38
C TYR A 121 8.26 7.66 6.86
N GLY A 122 6.98 7.43 6.73
CA GLY A 122 6.39 6.15 7.13
C GLY A 122 5.08 5.87 6.42
N ALA A 123 4.99 4.73 5.74
CA ALA A 123 3.83 4.30 5.00
C ALA A 123 3.13 3.11 5.68
N PHE A 124 1.81 3.03 5.54
CA PHE A 124 0.92 2.01 6.11
C PHE A 124 0.00 1.51 5.00
N TRP A 125 0.13 0.24 4.59
CA TRP A 125 -0.53 -0.21 3.37
C TRP A 125 -0.86 -1.70 3.34
N VAL A 126 -1.65 -2.08 2.36
CA VAL A 126 -1.92 -3.47 1.97
C VAL A 126 -1.59 -3.65 0.50
N GLY A 127 -1.09 -4.83 0.14
CA GLY A 127 -0.66 -5.11 -1.23
C GLY A 127 -0.69 -6.58 -1.61
N LEU A 128 -0.65 -6.80 -2.91
CA LEU A 128 -0.33 -8.08 -3.53
C LEU A 128 1.06 -7.98 -4.14
N ASP A 129 1.79 -9.06 -4.08
CA ASP A 129 3.16 -9.17 -4.57
C ASP A 129 4.17 -8.31 -3.77
N GLY A 130 5.44 -8.29 -4.18
CA GLY A 130 6.50 -7.54 -3.50
C GLY A 130 7.34 -8.38 -2.54
N TYR A 131 6.81 -9.43 -1.93
CA TYR A 131 7.60 -10.37 -1.18
C TYR A 131 8.25 -11.38 -2.13
N ALA A 132 9.48 -11.14 -2.53
CA ALA A 132 10.25 -11.95 -3.49
C ALA A 132 9.67 -11.99 -4.94
N SER A 133 8.87 -11.01 -5.33
CA SER A 133 8.37 -10.82 -6.70
C SER A 133 8.88 -9.50 -7.30
N LYS A 134 8.49 -9.19 -8.54
CA LYS A 134 9.00 -8.05 -9.30
C LYS A 134 8.03 -6.89 -9.39
N THR A 135 6.81 -7.08 -8.92
CA THR A 135 5.73 -6.09 -8.92
C THR A 135 5.17 -5.95 -7.53
N VAL A 136 4.52 -4.84 -7.24
CA VAL A 136 3.70 -4.65 -6.04
C VAL A 136 2.49 -3.82 -6.43
N GLU A 137 1.31 -4.34 -6.19
CA GLU A 137 0.06 -3.60 -6.33
C GLU A 137 -0.43 -3.24 -4.92
N GLN A 138 -0.31 -1.96 -4.56
CA GLN A 138 -0.49 -1.52 -3.17
C GLN A 138 -1.26 -0.22 -3.03
N ILE A 139 -1.93 -0.06 -1.89
CA ILE A 139 -2.71 1.13 -1.56
C ILE A 139 -2.65 1.40 -0.06
N GLY A 140 -2.49 2.67 0.32
CA GLY A 140 -2.27 2.98 1.72
C GLY A 140 -2.32 4.45 2.08
N THR A 141 -1.78 4.73 3.26
CA THR A 141 -1.61 6.06 3.82
C THR A 141 -0.16 6.27 4.27
N GLU A 142 0.23 7.51 4.47
CA GLU A 142 1.59 7.89 4.82
C GLU A 142 1.60 8.98 5.88
N ALA A 143 2.68 9.07 6.66
CA ALA A 143 2.94 10.09 7.64
C ALA A 143 4.39 10.59 7.53
N ASP A 144 4.57 11.83 7.07
CA ASP A 144 5.86 12.44 6.78
C ASP A 144 6.19 13.56 7.73
N CYS A 145 7.42 13.56 8.18
CA CYS A 145 8.04 14.62 8.94
C CYS A 145 9.10 15.33 8.09
N THR A 146 8.69 16.32 7.30
CA THR A 146 9.62 17.19 6.54
C THR A 146 9.85 18.54 7.24
N GLY A 147 9.44 18.64 8.49
CA GLY A 147 9.50 19.79 9.39
C GLY A 147 8.85 19.43 10.72
N PRO A 148 8.56 20.41 11.61
CA PRO A 148 8.02 20.13 12.94
C PRO A 148 6.54 19.68 12.93
N THR A 149 5.85 19.87 11.81
CA THR A 149 4.44 19.49 11.66
C THR A 149 4.35 18.32 10.71
N PRO A 150 3.76 17.17 11.12
CA PRO A 150 3.59 16.04 10.25
C PRO A 150 2.60 16.34 9.12
N LYS A 151 2.83 15.70 7.98
CA LYS A 151 1.93 15.69 6.84
C LYS A 151 1.45 14.28 6.60
N TYR A 152 0.19 14.15 6.18
CA TYR A 152 -0.45 12.87 5.96
C TYR A 152 -1.01 12.81 4.57
N TYR A 153 -0.89 11.64 3.92
CA TYR A 153 -1.34 11.42 2.56
C TYR A 153 -2.03 10.07 2.44
N ALA A 154 -2.88 9.95 1.46
CA ALA A 154 -3.40 8.67 0.96
C ALA A 154 -2.88 8.49 -0.48
N TRP A 155 -2.53 7.26 -0.85
CA TRP A 155 -1.81 6.98 -2.09
C TRP A 155 -2.08 5.57 -2.59
N TYR A 156 -1.71 5.30 -3.83
CA TYR A 156 -1.58 3.96 -4.40
C TYR A 156 -0.31 3.87 -5.25
N GLU A 157 0.15 2.68 -5.46
CA GLU A 157 1.23 2.38 -6.39
C GLU A 157 1.01 1.04 -7.06
N VAL A 158 1.38 0.96 -8.32
CA VAL A 158 1.48 -0.27 -9.09
C VAL A 158 2.91 -0.32 -9.61
N TYR A 159 3.78 -0.92 -8.81
CA TYR A 159 5.21 -0.99 -9.08
C TYR A 159 5.48 -1.92 -10.28
N PRO A 160 6.39 -1.54 -11.25
CA PRO A 160 7.42 -0.51 -11.12
C PRO A 160 7.00 0.91 -11.50
N GLY A 161 5.71 1.18 -11.62
CA GLY A 161 5.21 2.55 -11.76
C GLY A 161 5.47 3.38 -10.49
N ALA A 162 5.40 4.70 -10.61
CA ALA A 162 5.56 5.59 -9.46
C ALA A 162 4.28 5.63 -8.61
N GLY A 163 4.44 5.81 -7.29
CA GLY A 163 3.33 6.10 -6.39
C GLY A 163 2.56 7.38 -6.77
N VAL A 164 1.26 7.37 -6.54
CA VAL A 164 0.35 8.48 -6.87
C VAL A 164 -0.45 8.86 -5.63
N ASN A 165 -0.33 10.13 -5.21
CA ASN A 165 -1.10 10.66 -4.10
C ASN A 165 -2.51 11.03 -4.50
N PHE A 166 -3.46 10.76 -3.60
CA PHE A 166 -4.80 11.33 -3.66
C PHE A 166 -4.81 12.74 -3.07
N THR A 167 -5.76 13.53 -3.52
CA THR A 167 -5.97 14.89 -2.97
C THR A 167 -6.92 14.90 -1.76
N ASN A 168 -7.43 13.74 -1.38
CA ASN A 168 -8.31 13.60 -0.23
C ASN A 168 -7.56 13.88 1.08
N PRO A 169 -8.20 14.54 2.06
CA PRO A 169 -7.57 14.80 3.34
C PRO A 169 -7.36 13.51 4.13
N VAL A 170 -6.26 13.48 4.87
CA VAL A 170 -5.92 12.42 5.83
C VAL A 170 -5.49 13.09 7.14
N SER A 171 -6.02 12.61 8.25
CA SER A 171 -5.73 13.11 9.60
C SER A 171 -5.40 11.97 10.56
N PRO A 172 -4.59 12.21 11.59
CA PRO A 172 -4.42 11.22 12.66
C PRO A 172 -5.76 10.83 13.28
N GLY A 173 -5.94 9.54 13.48
CA GLY A 173 -7.19 8.97 13.99
C GLY A 173 -8.22 8.61 12.95
N ASP A 174 -8.02 8.96 11.68
CA ASP A 174 -8.88 8.52 10.58
C ASP A 174 -8.81 7.00 10.42
N LYS A 175 -9.97 6.39 10.17
CA LYS A 175 -10.11 4.93 10.06
C LYS A 175 -10.20 4.54 8.60
N PHE A 176 -9.22 3.79 8.16
CA PHE A 176 -9.09 3.30 6.80
C PHE A 176 -9.48 1.84 6.65
N THR A 177 -9.96 1.51 5.47
CA THR A 177 -9.95 0.15 4.93
C THR A 177 -9.33 0.19 3.55
N GLY A 178 -8.33 -0.65 3.33
CA GLY A 178 -7.64 -0.83 2.05
C GLY A 178 -7.90 -2.21 1.49
N SER A 179 -7.97 -2.33 0.17
CA SER A 179 -7.99 -3.62 -0.50
C SER A 179 -7.37 -3.54 -1.89
N VAL A 180 -6.73 -4.65 -2.29
CA VAL A 180 -6.24 -4.89 -3.65
C VAL A 180 -6.84 -6.19 -4.14
N THR A 181 -7.36 -6.19 -5.36
CA THR A 181 -8.00 -7.37 -5.96
C THR A 181 -7.56 -7.52 -7.41
N SER A 182 -6.97 -8.66 -7.76
CA SER A 182 -6.74 -9.05 -9.14
C SER A 182 -8.07 -9.41 -9.80
N GLN A 183 -8.34 -8.83 -10.95
CA GLN A 183 -9.52 -9.12 -11.77
C GLN A 183 -9.18 -10.09 -12.93
N GLY A 184 -7.96 -10.65 -12.90
CA GLY A 184 -7.43 -11.47 -13.99
C GLY A 184 -6.96 -10.64 -15.19
N SER A 185 -6.20 -11.26 -16.07
CA SER A 185 -5.65 -10.61 -17.27
C SER A 185 -4.90 -9.32 -16.94
N ASP A 186 -4.02 -9.38 -15.96
CA ASP A 186 -3.15 -8.28 -15.50
C ASP A 186 -3.90 -7.04 -15.00
N LYS A 187 -5.18 -7.19 -14.64
CA LYS A 187 -6.01 -6.08 -14.16
C LYS A 187 -6.19 -6.16 -12.65
N PHE A 188 -6.12 -5.00 -12.02
CA PHE A 188 -6.27 -4.85 -10.58
C PHE A 188 -7.27 -3.76 -10.26
N GLN A 189 -8.00 -3.97 -9.17
CA GLN A 189 -8.78 -2.93 -8.52
C GLN A 189 -8.21 -2.69 -7.13
N LEU A 190 -7.81 -1.43 -6.87
CA LEU A 190 -7.34 -0.98 -5.59
C LEU A 190 -8.39 -0.03 -5.00
N VAL A 191 -8.79 -0.27 -3.76
CA VAL A 191 -9.81 0.56 -3.08
C VAL A 191 -9.28 1.02 -1.74
N LEU A 192 -9.33 2.32 -1.48
CA LEU A 192 -9.05 2.92 -0.18
C LEU A 192 -10.26 3.72 0.27
N LYS A 193 -10.75 3.41 1.46
CA LYS A 193 -11.88 4.09 2.07
C LYS A 193 -11.49 4.67 3.42
N ASP A 194 -11.72 5.96 3.59
CA ASP A 194 -11.72 6.62 4.89
C ASP A 194 -13.15 6.66 5.42
N THR A 195 -13.40 5.90 6.49
CA THR A 195 -14.72 5.81 7.10
C THR A 195 -14.99 6.95 8.07
N THR A 196 -13.95 7.68 8.49
CA THR A 196 -14.06 8.84 9.38
C THR A 196 -14.46 10.08 8.59
N GLN A 197 -13.78 10.36 7.48
CA GLN A 197 -14.06 11.53 6.66
C GLN A 197 -15.06 11.24 5.53
N GLY A 198 -15.41 9.98 5.30
CA GLY A 198 -16.50 9.58 4.40
C GLY A 198 -16.16 9.61 2.92
N TRP A 199 -14.89 9.42 2.53
CA TRP A 199 -14.49 9.34 1.13
C TRP A 199 -14.01 7.93 0.73
N THR A 200 -14.03 7.66 -0.54
CA THR A 200 -13.52 6.41 -1.13
C THR A 200 -12.83 6.71 -2.44
N GLN A 201 -11.65 6.13 -2.64
CA GLN A 201 -10.95 6.07 -3.92
C GLN A 201 -10.97 4.65 -4.46
N THR A 202 -11.22 4.53 -5.75
CA THR A 202 -11.19 3.25 -6.47
C THR A 202 -10.35 3.43 -7.72
N ILE A 203 -9.28 2.67 -7.81
CA ILE A 203 -8.33 2.68 -8.92
C ILE A 203 -8.46 1.36 -9.66
N ASN A 204 -8.57 1.43 -10.98
CA ASN A 204 -8.42 0.28 -11.86
C ASN A 204 -7.08 0.44 -12.59
N ALA A 205 -6.20 -0.51 -12.39
CA ALA A 205 -4.85 -0.50 -12.91
C ALA A 205 -4.56 -1.77 -13.73
N THR A 206 -3.44 -1.75 -14.43
CA THR A 206 -2.94 -2.93 -15.15
C THR A 206 -1.46 -3.08 -14.82
N GLU A 207 -1.05 -4.29 -14.43
CA GLU A 207 0.34 -4.65 -14.20
C GLU A 207 0.63 -6.00 -14.85
N ALA A 208 1.41 -5.93 -15.93
CA ALA A 208 1.83 -7.12 -16.65
C ALA A 208 3.00 -7.80 -15.93
N GLY A 209 2.83 -9.06 -15.61
CA GLY A 209 3.87 -9.83 -14.94
C GLY A 209 3.74 -9.90 -13.43
N ALA A 210 2.62 -9.48 -12.89
CA ALA A 210 2.24 -9.75 -11.50
C ALA A 210 2.27 -11.25 -11.22
N ASP A 211 2.93 -11.64 -10.15
CA ASP A 211 3.16 -13.05 -9.81
C ASP A 211 2.03 -13.61 -8.95
N LEU A 212 1.32 -12.72 -8.24
CA LEU A 212 0.26 -13.06 -7.30
C LEU A 212 0.72 -14.11 -6.27
N ALA A 213 1.97 -13.97 -5.82
CA ALA A 213 2.67 -14.93 -4.97
C ALA A 213 2.69 -14.52 -3.49
N SER A 214 2.33 -13.30 -3.18
CA SER A 214 2.18 -12.82 -1.79
C SER A 214 0.99 -11.89 -1.60
N ALA A 215 0.58 -11.75 -0.33
CA ALA A 215 -0.46 -10.82 0.13
C ALA A 215 -0.07 -10.31 1.51
N GLU A 216 0.02 -8.99 1.69
CA GLU A 216 0.63 -8.39 2.86
C GLU A 216 -0.10 -7.17 3.42
N ALA A 217 0.18 -6.91 4.71
CA ALA A 217 -0.13 -5.66 5.40
C ALA A 217 1.14 -5.16 6.11
N ILE A 218 1.60 -3.96 5.77
CA ILE A 218 2.96 -3.50 6.02
C ILE A 218 3.01 -2.07 6.55
N VAL A 219 3.94 -1.85 7.46
CA VAL A 219 4.54 -0.54 7.75
C VAL A 219 5.87 -0.47 7.01
N GLU A 220 6.11 0.60 6.28
CA GLU A 220 7.30 0.75 5.47
C GLU A 220 8.06 2.04 5.79
N ALA A 221 9.39 1.94 5.85
CA ALA A 221 10.30 3.07 5.69
C ALA A 221 10.56 3.26 4.19
N PRO A 222 9.95 4.27 3.54
CA PRO A 222 10.10 4.46 2.10
C PRO A 222 11.56 4.70 1.69
N SER A 223 11.83 4.65 0.39
CA SER A 223 13.16 4.92 -0.13
C SER A 223 13.19 6.09 -1.09
N SER A 224 14.34 6.74 -1.14
CA SER A 224 14.65 7.71 -2.19
C SER A 224 15.47 7.05 -3.28
N ILE A 225 15.20 7.42 -4.53
CA ILE A 225 15.96 6.97 -5.70
C ILE A 225 16.72 8.16 -6.29
N SER A 226 18.02 7.95 -6.53
CA SER A 226 18.89 8.92 -7.21
C SER A 226 19.72 8.19 -8.26
N GLY A 227 19.32 8.31 -9.52
CA GLY A 227 19.90 7.55 -10.63
C GLY A 227 19.66 6.04 -10.46
N SER A 228 20.75 5.27 -10.34
CA SER A 228 20.70 3.81 -10.09
C SER A 228 20.83 3.43 -8.60
N SER A 229 20.87 4.40 -7.70
CA SER A 229 21.01 4.17 -6.26
C SER A 229 19.69 4.39 -5.55
N SER A 230 19.35 3.49 -4.64
CA SER A 230 18.25 3.68 -3.69
C SER A 230 18.77 3.71 -2.26
N SER A 231 18.10 4.45 -1.39
CA SER A 231 18.41 4.54 0.03
C SER A 231 17.13 4.56 0.84
N VAL A 232 17.04 3.68 1.83
CA VAL A 232 15.94 3.70 2.80
C VAL A 232 15.97 5.02 3.56
N LEU A 233 14.84 5.68 3.65
CA LEU A 233 14.67 6.93 4.38
C LEU A 233 14.46 6.65 5.87
N PRO A 234 14.82 7.60 6.75
CA PRO A 234 14.56 7.44 8.18
C PRO A 234 13.07 7.24 8.44
N LEU A 235 12.73 6.23 9.25
CA LEU A 235 11.36 5.91 9.61
C LEU A 235 10.75 6.98 10.53
N THR A 236 9.54 7.43 10.22
CA THR A 236 8.76 8.31 11.10
C THR A 236 8.45 7.62 12.41
N ASN A 237 8.58 8.35 13.52
CA ASN A 237 8.04 7.90 14.81
C ASN A 237 6.51 8.00 14.78
N PHE A 238 5.87 6.93 14.37
CA PHE A 238 4.41 6.81 14.31
C PHE A 238 3.79 6.26 15.60
N GLY A 239 4.59 6.00 16.63
CA GLY A 239 4.14 5.36 17.86
C GLY A 239 3.71 3.92 17.63
N SER A 240 2.44 3.70 17.34
CA SER A 240 1.88 2.37 17.04
C SER A 240 0.80 2.45 15.98
N VAL A 241 0.76 1.46 15.09
CA VAL A 241 -0.36 1.24 14.16
C VAL A 241 -0.87 -0.17 14.33
N GLY A 242 -2.20 -0.33 14.39
CA GLY A 242 -2.87 -1.63 14.41
C GLY A 242 -3.51 -1.90 13.06
N PHE A 243 -3.14 -3.00 12.41
CA PHE A 243 -3.89 -3.57 11.30
C PHE A 243 -4.97 -4.49 11.84
N THR A 244 -6.18 -4.39 11.32
CA THR A 244 -7.35 -5.15 11.80
C THR A 244 -7.97 -5.97 10.69
N GLY A 245 -8.30 -7.22 11.01
CA GLY A 245 -9.02 -8.11 10.10
C GLY A 245 -8.30 -8.33 8.77
N VAL A 246 -6.99 -8.54 8.80
CA VAL A 246 -6.21 -8.77 7.57
C VAL A 246 -6.63 -10.09 6.96
N THR A 247 -7.02 -10.05 5.69
CA THR A 247 -7.44 -11.24 4.94
C THR A 247 -6.75 -11.29 3.59
N ALA A 248 -6.45 -12.51 3.12
CA ALA A 248 -6.09 -12.78 1.74
C ALA A 248 -7.03 -13.84 1.17
N ASN A 249 -7.56 -13.63 -0.03
CA ASN A 249 -8.60 -14.46 -0.65
C ASN A 249 -9.82 -14.70 0.28
N GLY A 250 -10.17 -13.70 1.12
CA GLY A 250 -11.26 -13.79 2.08
C GLY A 250 -10.98 -14.66 3.31
N THR A 251 -9.77 -15.20 3.44
CA THR A 251 -9.32 -15.98 4.60
C THR A 251 -8.48 -15.09 5.51
N SER A 252 -8.65 -15.18 6.84
CA SER A 252 -7.78 -14.49 7.81
C SER A 252 -6.32 -14.83 7.53
N LEU A 253 -5.47 -13.80 7.49
CA LEU A 253 -4.05 -13.97 7.17
C LEU A 253 -3.37 -14.93 8.16
N ASP A 254 -3.80 -14.92 9.42
CA ASP A 254 -3.35 -15.86 10.46
C ASP A 254 -3.42 -17.33 10.02
N ARG A 255 -4.41 -17.71 9.22
CA ARG A 255 -4.62 -19.11 8.78
C ARG A 255 -3.80 -19.51 7.56
N LEU A 256 -3.00 -18.60 7.02
CA LEU A 256 -2.23 -18.80 5.80
C LEU A 256 -0.72 -18.94 6.08
N ASP A 257 -0.35 -19.26 7.32
CA ASP A 257 1.03 -19.40 7.78
C ASP A 257 1.91 -18.18 7.37
N PRO A 258 1.50 -16.95 7.75
CA PRO A 258 2.18 -15.76 7.29
C PRO A 258 3.58 -15.63 7.88
N VAL A 259 4.47 -15.02 7.12
CA VAL A 259 5.81 -14.65 7.55
C VAL A 259 5.73 -13.32 8.31
N GLN A 260 6.25 -13.27 9.54
CA GLN A 260 6.45 -12.02 10.25
C GLN A 260 7.68 -11.31 9.71
N ILE A 261 7.55 -10.03 9.38
CA ILE A 261 8.63 -9.20 8.84
C ILE A 261 8.93 -8.10 9.85
N SER A 262 10.21 -7.91 10.19
CA SER A 262 10.67 -6.87 11.12
C SER A 262 11.72 -6.00 10.45
N MET A 263 11.69 -4.69 10.69
CA MET A 263 12.73 -3.76 10.26
C MET A 263 13.32 -3.03 11.45
N PRO A 264 14.49 -2.34 11.30
CA PRO A 264 15.04 -1.49 12.35
C PRO A 264 14.00 -0.52 12.91
N ASP A 265 14.11 -0.20 14.19
CA ASP A 265 13.21 0.72 14.91
C ASP A 265 11.76 0.26 15.05
N THR A 266 11.45 -1.02 14.79
CA THR A 266 10.10 -1.55 14.94
C THR A 266 10.06 -2.82 15.80
N TRP A 267 8.88 -3.06 16.37
CA TRP A 267 8.47 -4.34 16.95
C TRP A 267 7.09 -4.71 16.42
N VAL A 268 6.98 -5.92 15.91
CA VAL A 268 5.74 -6.47 15.33
C VAL A 268 5.14 -7.43 16.35
N ALA A 269 3.91 -7.16 16.79
CA ALA A 269 3.19 -8.02 17.70
C ALA A 269 2.72 -9.30 16.99
N ASP A 270 2.55 -10.38 17.76
CA ASP A 270 1.98 -11.63 17.28
C ASP A 270 0.60 -11.40 16.68
N MET A 271 0.31 -12.09 15.58
CA MET A 271 -0.96 -11.97 14.88
C MET A 271 -2.06 -12.73 15.64
N ALA A 272 -3.19 -12.06 15.84
CA ALA A 272 -4.39 -12.66 16.38
C ALA A 272 -5.12 -13.55 15.34
N SER A 273 -5.97 -14.46 15.80
CA SER A 273 -6.69 -15.41 14.94
C SER A 273 -7.65 -14.79 13.92
N ASP A 274 -7.98 -13.53 14.08
CA ASP A 274 -8.76 -12.72 13.13
C ASP A 274 -7.88 -11.98 12.09
N GLY A 275 -6.56 -12.22 12.11
CA GLY A 275 -5.58 -11.56 11.26
C GLY A 275 -5.15 -10.18 11.75
N SER A 276 -5.58 -9.74 12.93
CA SER A 276 -5.19 -8.44 13.47
C SER A 276 -3.82 -8.49 14.14
N PHE A 277 -3.01 -7.44 13.97
CA PHE A 277 -1.70 -7.28 14.62
C PHE A 277 -1.35 -5.80 14.77
N ALA A 278 -0.31 -5.51 15.53
CA ALA A 278 0.22 -4.16 15.68
C ALA A 278 1.70 -4.10 15.32
N VAL A 279 2.11 -2.96 14.76
CA VAL A 279 3.51 -2.59 14.59
C VAL A 279 3.78 -1.36 15.46
N ASN A 280 4.84 -1.44 16.27
CA ASN A 280 5.23 -0.38 17.20
C ASN A 280 6.58 0.20 16.79
N TYR A 281 6.68 1.51 16.79
CA TYR A 281 7.96 2.20 16.66
C TYR A 281 8.73 2.11 17.98
N THR A 282 9.98 1.68 17.95
CA THR A 282 10.81 1.50 19.15
C THR A 282 11.94 2.52 19.27
N GLY A 283 12.39 3.08 18.13
CA GLY A 283 13.47 4.07 18.11
C GLY A 283 14.83 3.55 18.57
N THR A 284 15.04 2.23 18.53
CA THR A 284 16.24 1.61 19.11
C THR A 284 17.35 1.34 18.08
N GLY A 285 17.09 1.57 16.78
CA GLY A 285 18.01 1.24 15.69
C GLY A 285 18.23 -0.26 15.45
N PHE A 286 17.56 -1.12 16.23
CA PHE A 286 17.66 -2.56 16.10
C PHE A 286 16.26 -3.16 15.95
N ALA A 287 16.09 -4.04 14.97
CA ALA A 287 14.99 -5.00 15.01
C ALA A 287 15.23 -5.89 16.26
N PRO A 288 14.24 -6.06 17.13
CA PRO A 288 14.43 -6.94 18.28
C PRO A 288 14.73 -8.35 17.75
N TRP A 289 15.87 -8.89 18.15
CA TRP A 289 16.18 -10.29 17.94
C TRP A 289 15.21 -11.08 18.84
N PHE A 290 14.33 -11.83 18.22
CA PHE A 290 13.61 -12.88 18.94
C PHE A 290 14.60 -13.99 19.24
N GLY A 291 15.17 -13.96 20.41
CA GLY A 291 16.07 -14.98 20.86
C GLY A 291 16.41 -14.78 22.31
N VAL A 292 15.78 -15.51 23.15
CA VAL A 292 16.44 -16.50 24.03
C VAL A 292 15.34 -17.31 24.68
#